data_b4b208fd5066720ffa9103246beba567
#
_entry.id   b4b208fd5066720ffa9103246beba567
#
_cell.length_a   1.000
_cell.length_b   1.000
_cell.length_c   1.000
_cell.angle_alpha   90.00
_cell.angle_beta   90.00
_cell.angle_gamma   90.00
#
_symmetry.space_group_name_H-M   'P 1'
#
loop_
_entity.id
_entity.type
_entity.pdbx_description
1 polymer ?
#
loop_
_entity_poly.entity_id
_entity_poly.type
_entity_poly.pdbx_seq_one_letter_code
_entity_poly.pdbx_strand_id
1 'polypeptide(L)'
;LDRPVPPKVAMYCTGGIRCEKATAFLKAEGVDQVHHLEGGILKYLETVPEAESLWQGECFVFDERVAIGHGLAPGSHTLCRGCRMPLGPEDRASPHYVEGVCCAGCHGTRTEAQREGAAERQRQMEIAARLGIDHVGAVLAEPVVRQGGGSEG
;
A
#
# COMPACT_ATOMS: atom_id res chain seq x y z
N LEU A 1 -9.80 3.35 -30.67
CA LEU A 1 -8.37 3.58 -30.94
C LEU A 1 -8.15 4.14 -32.35
N ASP A 2 -9.00 5.06 -32.78
CA ASP A 2 -8.88 5.76 -34.07
C ASP A 2 -7.67 6.71 -34.11
N ARG A 3 -6.48 6.14 -34.25
CA ARG A 3 -5.26 6.89 -34.49
C ARG A 3 -4.66 6.46 -35.83
N PRO A 4 -4.14 7.40 -36.62
CA PRO A 4 -3.56 7.10 -37.92
C PRO A 4 -2.29 6.21 -37.89
N VAL A 5 -1.68 6.10 -36.68
CA VAL A 5 -0.56 5.19 -36.41
C VAL A 5 -0.92 4.39 -35.14
N PRO A 6 -0.87 3.05 -35.19
CA PRO A 6 -1.10 2.23 -34.02
C PRO A 6 -0.14 2.60 -32.88
N PRO A 7 -0.62 2.74 -31.66
CA PRO A 7 0.24 3.09 -30.53
C PRO A 7 1.21 1.96 -30.19
N LYS A 8 2.44 2.31 -29.85
CA LYS A 8 3.32 1.41 -29.10
C LYS A 8 2.96 1.53 -27.61
N VAL A 9 2.61 0.41 -27.00
CA VAL A 9 2.22 0.37 -25.59
C VAL A 9 3.29 -0.37 -24.80
N ALA A 10 3.83 0.28 -23.79
CA ALA A 10 4.66 -0.36 -22.78
C ALA A 10 3.97 -0.21 -21.43
N MET A 11 3.91 -1.29 -20.64
CA MET A 11 3.24 -1.30 -19.36
C MET A 11 4.00 -2.09 -18.31
N TYR A 12 3.78 -1.76 -17.07
CA TYR A 12 4.23 -2.55 -15.93
C TYR A 12 3.18 -2.54 -14.82
N CYS A 13 3.30 -3.49 -13.93
CA CYS A 13 2.59 -3.50 -12.65
C CYS A 13 3.53 -4.07 -11.58
N THR A 14 3.07 -4.24 -10.37
CA THR A 14 3.91 -4.70 -9.27
C THR A 14 4.61 -6.02 -9.57
N GLY A 15 3.86 -7.08 -9.92
CA GLY A 15 4.40 -8.44 -10.15
C GLY A 15 4.22 -8.99 -11.57
N GLY A 16 3.79 -8.18 -12.56
CA GLY A 16 3.63 -8.61 -13.96
C GLY A 16 2.26 -9.20 -14.32
N ILE A 17 1.58 -9.91 -13.43
CA ILE A 17 0.35 -10.70 -13.71
C ILE A 17 -0.79 -9.88 -14.36
N ARG A 18 -1.02 -8.67 -13.88
CA ARG A 18 -2.05 -7.77 -14.47
C ARG A 18 -1.69 -7.37 -15.89
N CYS A 19 -0.40 -7.17 -16.16
CA CYS A 19 0.09 -6.79 -17.48
C CYS A 19 -0.05 -7.91 -18.50
N GLU A 20 0.11 -9.18 -18.11
CA GLU A 20 -0.12 -10.32 -19.00
C GLU A 20 -1.55 -10.31 -19.55
N LYS A 21 -2.54 -10.13 -18.66
CA LYS A 21 -3.95 -10.03 -19.05
C LYS A 21 -4.23 -8.81 -19.92
N ALA A 22 -3.69 -7.65 -19.55
CA ALA A 22 -3.87 -6.40 -20.28
C ALA A 22 -3.21 -6.47 -21.68
N THR A 23 -2.03 -7.08 -21.79
CA THR A 23 -1.34 -7.32 -23.05
C THR A 23 -2.16 -8.23 -23.99
N ALA A 24 -2.68 -9.34 -23.46
CA ALA A 24 -3.52 -10.25 -24.22
C ALA A 24 -4.80 -9.56 -24.73
N PHE A 25 -5.44 -8.77 -23.89
CA PHE A 25 -6.61 -7.97 -24.25
C PHE A 25 -6.30 -6.96 -25.37
N LEU A 26 -5.25 -6.14 -25.22
CA LEU A 26 -4.90 -5.14 -26.20
C LEU A 26 -4.50 -5.75 -27.57
N LYS A 27 -3.83 -6.90 -27.57
CA LYS A 27 -3.54 -7.64 -28.79
C LYS A 27 -4.81 -8.14 -29.50
N ALA A 28 -5.79 -8.61 -28.74
CA ALA A 28 -7.09 -9.02 -29.28
C ALA A 28 -7.87 -7.83 -29.85
N GLU A 29 -7.68 -6.62 -29.31
CA GLU A 29 -8.24 -5.36 -29.84
C GLU A 29 -7.44 -4.77 -31.02
N GLY A 30 -6.44 -5.48 -31.55
CA GLY A 30 -5.69 -5.08 -32.74
C GLY A 30 -4.51 -4.14 -32.46
N VAL A 31 -4.02 -4.07 -31.24
CA VAL A 31 -2.79 -3.33 -30.90
C VAL A 31 -1.59 -4.29 -31.00
N ASP A 32 -0.86 -4.25 -32.08
CA ASP A 32 0.24 -5.21 -32.33
C ASP A 32 1.47 -4.99 -31.45
N GLN A 33 1.82 -3.72 -31.20
CA GLN A 33 3.03 -3.37 -30.45
C GLN A 33 2.72 -3.14 -28.96
N VAL A 34 2.52 -4.23 -28.25
CA VAL A 34 2.28 -4.21 -26.80
C VAL A 34 3.37 -4.98 -26.09
N HIS A 35 4.02 -4.33 -25.16
CA HIS A 35 5.10 -4.87 -24.35
C HIS A 35 4.77 -4.71 -22.86
N HIS A 36 5.19 -5.65 -22.05
CA HIS A 36 5.12 -5.51 -20.60
C HIS A 36 6.43 -5.95 -19.94
N LEU A 37 6.69 -5.39 -18.78
CA LEU A 37 7.88 -5.70 -18.00
C LEU A 37 7.72 -7.07 -17.33
N GLU A 38 8.58 -8.00 -17.69
CA GLU A 38 8.58 -9.35 -17.13
C GLU A 38 8.86 -9.34 -15.63
N GLY A 39 7.99 -10.00 -14.84
CA GLY A 39 8.06 -10.00 -13.38
C GLY A 39 7.69 -8.66 -12.75
N GLY A 40 7.28 -7.67 -13.55
CA GLY A 40 6.86 -6.36 -13.09
C GLY A 40 7.99 -5.51 -12.52
N ILE A 41 7.62 -4.40 -11.89
CA ILE A 41 8.59 -3.44 -11.35
C ILE A 41 9.39 -4.01 -10.18
N LEU A 42 8.84 -4.94 -9.42
CA LEU A 42 9.57 -5.55 -8.31
C LEU A 42 10.80 -6.31 -8.81
N LYS A 43 10.63 -7.16 -9.83
CA LYS A 43 11.77 -7.90 -10.42
C LYS A 43 12.80 -6.95 -11.02
N TYR A 44 12.36 -5.88 -11.67
CA TYR A 44 13.26 -4.88 -12.22
C TYR A 44 14.11 -4.21 -11.12
N LEU A 45 13.48 -3.72 -10.07
CA LEU A 45 14.16 -3.05 -8.95
C LEU A 45 15.05 -3.99 -8.14
N GLU A 46 14.75 -5.28 -8.14
CA GLU A 46 15.57 -6.31 -7.48
C GLU A 46 16.81 -6.68 -8.29
N THR A 47 16.68 -6.79 -9.62
CA THR A 47 17.70 -7.42 -10.46
C THR A 47 18.54 -6.45 -11.27
N VAL A 48 18.03 -5.24 -11.58
CA VAL A 48 18.78 -4.24 -12.35
C VAL A 48 19.60 -3.38 -11.38
N PRO A 49 20.92 -3.33 -11.53
CA PRO A 49 21.76 -2.48 -10.70
C PRO A 49 21.33 -1.00 -10.79
N GLU A 50 21.39 -0.27 -9.69
CA GLU A 50 20.95 1.13 -9.64
C GLU A 50 21.69 2.00 -10.68
N ALA A 51 22.99 1.75 -10.90
CA ALA A 51 23.80 2.47 -11.88
C ALA A 51 23.37 2.26 -13.34
N GLU A 52 22.65 1.16 -13.64
CA GLU A 52 22.16 0.80 -14.98
C GLU A 52 20.65 1.06 -15.11
N SER A 53 20.00 1.41 -14.02
CA SER A 53 18.56 1.58 -13.97
C SER A 53 18.12 2.90 -14.60
N LEU A 54 17.03 2.84 -15.35
CA LEU A 54 16.31 4.02 -15.85
C LEU A 54 15.18 4.46 -14.91
N TRP A 55 14.94 3.72 -13.82
CA TRP A 55 13.94 4.10 -12.82
C TRP A 55 14.47 5.21 -11.91
N GLN A 56 13.65 6.22 -11.67
CA GLN A 56 13.97 7.32 -10.76
C GLN A 56 12.90 7.41 -9.67
N GLY A 57 13.35 7.59 -8.43
CA GLY A 57 12.48 7.71 -7.26
C GLY A 57 12.01 6.36 -6.71
N GLU A 58 10.93 6.40 -5.96
CA GLU A 58 10.35 5.25 -5.27
C GLU A 58 9.13 4.70 -6.02
N CYS A 59 8.91 3.41 -5.95
CA CYS A 59 7.76 2.74 -6.52
C CYS A 59 6.74 2.41 -5.43
N PHE A 60 5.49 2.85 -5.60
CA PHE A 60 4.40 2.48 -4.71
C PHE A 60 4.09 0.99 -4.78
N VAL A 61 3.99 0.35 -3.62
CA VAL A 61 3.57 -1.04 -3.46
C VAL A 61 2.36 -1.13 -2.52
N PHE A 62 1.58 -2.20 -2.65
CA PHE A 62 0.33 -2.38 -1.89
C PHE A 62 0.52 -3.19 -0.61
N ASP A 63 1.69 -3.07 0.01
CA ASP A 63 2.01 -3.70 1.30
C ASP A 63 2.47 -2.66 2.34
N GLU A 64 2.88 -3.10 3.52
CA GLU A 64 3.26 -2.23 4.64
C GLU A 64 4.52 -1.36 4.36
N ARG A 65 5.29 -1.69 3.34
CA ARG A 65 6.45 -0.87 2.92
C ARG A 65 6.03 0.43 2.24
N VAL A 66 4.81 0.49 1.68
CA VAL A 66 4.21 1.61 0.95
C VAL A 66 4.97 2.01 -0.32
N ALA A 67 6.27 2.21 -0.24
CA ALA A 67 7.14 2.51 -1.37
C ALA A 67 8.48 1.80 -1.22
N ILE A 68 9.08 1.47 -2.35
CA ILE A 68 10.37 0.80 -2.43
C ILE A 68 11.26 1.43 -3.50
N GLY A 69 12.55 1.36 -3.29
CA GLY A 69 13.59 1.69 -4.26
C GLY A 69 14.33 0.47 -4.79
N HIS A 70 15.53 0.71 -5.35
CA HIS A 70 16.43 -0.35 -5.81
C HIS A 70 16.80 -1.33 -4.71
N GLY A 71 17.01 -2.60 -5.06
CA GLY A 71 17.24 -3.68 -4.12
C GLY A 71 16.03 -3.95 -3.21
N LEU A 72 14.85 -3.50 -3.58
CA LEU A 72 13.60 -3.57 -2.78
C LEU A 72 13.73 -2.88 -1.41
N ALA A 73 14.66 -1.95 -1.27
CA ALA A 73 14.83 -1.18 -0.05
C ALA A 73 13.55 -0.37 0.26
N PRO A 74 13.08 -0.36 1.53
CA PRO A 74 11.95 0.49 1.92
C PRO A 74 12.24 1.96 1.62
N GLY A 75 11.26 2.64 1.04
CA GLY A 75 11.33 4.06 0.71
C GLY A 75 10.99 4.97 1.89
N SER A 76 10.92 6.26 1.60
CA SER A 76 10.62 7.31 2.59
C SER A 76 9.12 7.58 2.77
N HIS A 77 8.28 7.06 1.86
CA HIS A 77 6.85 7.28 1.89
C HIS A 77 6.15 6.44 2.94
N THR A 78 5.12 7.02 3.53
CA THR A 78 4.19 6.34 4.45
C THR A 78 2.78 6.40 3.87
N LEU A 79 1.84 5.66 4.46
CA LEU A 79 0.45 5.64 4.01
C LEU A 79 -0.41 6.57 4.86
N CYS A 80 -1.18 7.45 4.23
CA CYS A 80 -2.26 8.13 4.94
C CYS A 80 -3.30 7.12 5.41
N ARG A 81 -3.41 6.89 6.71
CA ARG A 81 -4.40 5.95 7.26
C ARG A 81 -5.85 6.40 7.02
N GLY A 82 -6.04 7.69 6.70
CA GLY A 82 -7.35 8.24 6.33
C GLY A 82 -7.81 7.88 4.92
N CYS A 83 -7.03 8.19 3.89
CA CYS A 83 -7.42 8.04 2.49
C CYS A 83 -6.60 7.03 1.69
N ARG A 84 -5.60 6.41 2.30
CA ARG A 84 -4.71 5.39 1.69
C ARG A 84 -3.78 5.93 0.59
N MET A 85 -3.62 7.24 0.49
CA MET A 85 -2.62 7.84 -0.41
C MET A 85 -1.22 7.75 0.20
N PRO A 86 -0.19 7.50 -0.60
CA PRO A 86 1.19 7.59 -0.14
C PRO A 86 1.54 9.04 0.22
N LEU A 87 2.32 9.21 1.27
CA LEU A 87 2.75 10.50 1.80
C LEU A 87 4.27 10.57 1.84
N GLY A 88 4.83 11.54 1.15
CA GLY A 88 6.23 11.89 1.27
C GLY A 88 6.53 12.68 2.56
N PRO A 89 7.81 12.97 2.82
CA PRO A 89 8.21 13.80 3.96
C PRO A 89 7.54 15.18 3.97
N GLU A 90 7.35 15.78 2.80
CA GLU A 90 6.71 17.10 2.63
C GLU A 90 5.23 17.07 2.99
N ASP A 91 4.52 16.01 2.62
CA ASP A 91 3.10 15.84 2.96
C ASP A 91 2.89 15.74 4.47
N ARG A 92 3.83 15.08 5.16
CA ARG A 92 3.81 14.96 6.63
C ARG A 92 4.16 16.25 7.36
N ALA A 93 4.87 17.16 6.70
CA ALA A 93 5.16 18.51 7.23
C ALA A 93 3.98 19.48 7.06
N SER A 94 2.93 19.11 6.33
CA SER A 94 1.75 19.92 6.10
C SER A 94 0.99 20.21 7.42
N PRO A 95 0.50 21.45 7.65
CA PRO A 95 -0.33 21.79 8.81
C PRO A 95 -1.67 21.04 8.83
N HIS A 96 -2.08 20.44 7.72
CA HIS A 96 -3.30 19.64 7.60
C HIS A 96 -3.05 18.13 7.79
N TYR A 97 -1.80 17.75 8.06
CA TYR A 97 -1.48 16.36 8.37
C TYR A 97 -1.72 16.08 9.85
N VAL A 98 -2.53 15.07 10.10
CA VAL A 98 -2.73 14.49 11.43
C VAL A 98 -2.48 12.98 11.32
N GLU A 99 -1.45 12.50 12.01
CA GLU A 99 -1.05 11.10 11.95
C GLU A 99 -2.21 10.17 12.26
N GLY A 100 -2.37 9.12 11.46
CA GLY A 100 -3.47 8.16 11.60
C GLY A 100 -4.84 8.67 11.16
N VAL A 101 -5.04 9.98 10.98
CA VAL A 101 -6.34 10.61 10.74
C VAL A 101 -6.52 11.13 9.33
N CYS A 102 -5.69 12.05 8.89
CA CYS A 102 -5.83 12.69 7.58
C CYS A 102 -4.51 13.28 7.05
N CYS A 103 -4.45 13.50 5.76
CA CYS A 103 -3.43 14.32 5.10
C CYS A 103 -4.06 15.54 4.44
N ALA A 104 -3.25 16.43 3.89
CA ALA A 104 -3.72 17.64 3.20
C ALA A 104 -4.77 17.30 2.11
N GLY A 105 -4.59 16.22 1.38
CA GLY A 105 -5.50 15.79 0.31
C GLY A 105 -6.88 15.30 0.79
N CYS A 106 -6.99 14.81 2.02
CA CYS A 106 -8.28 14.31 2.55
C CYS A 106 -8.81 15.08 3.77
N HIS A 107 -8.07 16.06 4.26
CA HIS A 107 -8.47 16.87 5.43
C HIS A 107 -9.86 17.50 5.25
N GLY A 108 -10.16 18.10 4.09
CA GLY A 108 -11.43 18.77 3.83
C GLY A 108 -12.57 17.85 3.35
N THR A 109 -12.31 16.58 3.06
CA THR A 109 -13.30 15.66 2.49
C THR A 109 -13.88 14.67 3.50
N ARG A 110 -13.30 14.59 4.70
CA ARG A 110 -13.75 13.65 5.74
C ARG A 110 -14.74 14.31 6.68
N THR A 111 -15.80 13.56 7.02
CA THR A 111 -16.75 13.98 8.06
C THR A 111 -16.08 13.96 9.44
N GLU A 112 -16.68 14.68 10.40
CA GLU A 112 -16.22 14.69 11.78
C GLU A 112 -16.18 13.28 12.40
N ALA A 113 -17.26 12.52 12.27
CA ALA A 113 -17.33 11.14 12.72
C ALA A 113 -16.24 10.23 12.14
N GLN A 114 -15.87 10.44 10.84
CA GLN A 114 -14.77 9.70 10.22
C GLN A 114 -13.41 10.09 10.80
N ARG A 115 -13.22 11.35 11.14
CA ARG A 115 -11.98 11.84 11.79
C ARG A 115 -11.86 11.30 13.21
N GLU A 116 -12.93 11.38 14.00
CA GLU A 116 -12.97 10.83 15.35
C GLU A 116 -12.71 9.33 15.39
N GLY A 117 -13.35 8.55 14.51
CA GLY A 117 -13.12 7.12 14.40
C GLY A 117 -11.70 6.78 13.95
N ALA A 118 -11.05 7.63 13.13
CA ALA A 118 -9.66 7.46 12.74
C ALA A 118 -8.71 7.79 13.90
N ALA A 119 -8.97 8.87 14.63
CA ALA A 119 -8.20 9.26 15.80
C ALA A 119 -8.26 8.19 16.92
N GLU A 120 -9.45 7.61 17.14
CA GLU A 120 -9.60 6.52 18.10
C GLU A 120 -8.79 5.29 17.71
N ARG A 121 -8.82 4.88 16.44
CA ARG A 121 -7.98 3.77 15.96
C ARG A 121 -6.49 4.04 16.15
N GLN A 122 -6.04 5.26 15.85
CA GLN A 122 -4.65 5.65 16.06
C GLN A 122 -4.26 5.55 17.53
N ARG A 123 -5.10 6.06 18.44
CA ARG A 123 -4.89 5.95 19.88
C ARG A 123 -4.80 4.50 20.35
N GLN A 124 -5.65 3.61 19.85
CA GLN A 124 -5.60 2.18 20.19
C GLN A 124 -4.31 1.51 19.68
N MET A 125 -3.85 1.87 18.48
CA MET A 125 -2.57 1.39 17.96
C MET A 125 -1.38 1.85 18.83
N GLU A 126 -1.39 3.09 19.29
CA GLU A 126 -0.34 3.63 20.18
C GLU A 126 -0.33 2.95 21.55
N ILE A 127 -1.51 2.65 22.09
CA ILE A 127 -1.66 1.90 23.34
C ILE A 127 -1.09 0.49 23.17
N ALA A 128 -1.47 -0.21 22.09
CA ALA A 128 -0.99 -1.55 21.79
C ALA A 128 0.54 -1.57 21.62
N ALA A 129 1.09 -0.61 20.90
CA ALA A 129 2.54 -0.48 20.71
C ALA A 129 3.27 -0.26 22.05
N ARG A 130 2.73 0.56 22.96
CA ARG A 130 3.28 0.76 24.30
C ARG A 130 3.24 -0.50 25.18
N LEU A 131 2.21 -1.32 24.98
CA LEU A 131 2.06 -2.58 25.70
C LEU A 131 2.82 -3.76 25.05
N GLY A 132 3.43 -3.55 23.90
CA GLY A 132 4.15 -4.59 23.14
C GLY A 132 3.23 -5.70 22.61
N ILE A 133 1.94 -5.37 22.34
CA ILE A 133 0.95 -6.29 21.79
C ILE A 133 0.60 -5.90 20.34
N ASP A 134 0.36 -6.88 19.49
CA ASP A 134 -0.12 -6.64 18.14
C ASP A 134 -1.58 -6.20 18.17
N HIS A 135 -1.86 -5.00 17.63
CA HIS A 135 -3.22 -4.49 17.52
C HIS A 135 -4.02 -5.19 16.41
N VAL A 136 -3.34 -5.56 15.32
CA VAL A 136 -3.95 -6.24 14.16
C VAL A 136 -3.43 -7.67 14.10
N GLY A 137 -4.35 -8.64 14.06
CA GLY A 137 -3.97 -10.06 14.02
C GLY A 137 -3.62 -10.65 15.39
N ALA A 138 -3.90 -9.93 16.48
CA ALA A 138 -3.76 -10.50 17.82
C ALA A 138 -4.60 -11.78 17.95
N VAL A 139 -3.96 -12.89 18.28
CA VAL A 139 -4.66 -14.11 18.65
C VAL A 139 -5.28 -13.85 20.02
N LEU A 140 -6.60 -13.75 20.06
CA LEU A 140 -7.31 -13.68 21.34
C LEU A 140 -7.03 -14.97 22.09
N ALA A 141 -6.50 -14.86 23.31
CA ALA A 141 -6.35 -16.00 24.19
C ALA A 141 -7.73 -16.69 24.34
N GLU A 142 -7.77 -17.99 24.21
CA GLU A 142 -9.03 -18.71 24.42
C GLU A 142 -9.64 -18.30 25.75
N PRO A 143 -10.97 -18.08 25.81
CA PRO A 143 -11.61 -17.74 27.06
C PRO A 143 -11.34 -18.87 28.05
N VAL A 144 -10.75 -18.55 29.19
CA VAL A 144 -10.54 -19.49 30.28
C VAL A 144 -11.93 -19.96 30.72
N VAL A 145 -12.29 -21.15 30.30
CA VAL A 145 -13.50 -21.83 30.76
C VAL A 145 -13.28 -22.07 32.26
N ARG A 146 -13.89 -21.23 33.09
CA ARG A 146 -13.94 -21.49 34.55
C ARG A 146 -14.72 -22.79 34.73
N GLN A 147 -14.02 -23.86 35.02
CA GLN A 147 -14.65 -25.09 35.49
C GLN A 147 -15.41 -24.72 36.76
N GLY A 148 -16.73 -24.77 36.67
CA GLY A 148 -17.59 -24.62 37.78
C GLY A 148 -17.30 -25.73 38.78
N GLY A 149 -16.82 -25.39 39.97
CA GLY A 149 -16.66 -26.33 41.04
C GLY A 149 -18.02 -26.93 41.42
N GLY A 150 -18.20 -28.19 41.07
CA GLY A 150 -19.31 -28.98 41.61
C GLY A 150 -19.07 -29.15 43.09
N SER A 151 -19.88 -28.52 43.91
CA SER A 151 -20.03 -28.90 45.33
C SER A 151 -20.97 -30.06 45.38
N GLU A 152 -20.47 -31.27 45.53
CA GLU A 152 -21.24 -32.37 46.11
C GLU A 152 -21.26 -32.15 47.61
N GLY A 153 -22.45 -32.05 48.17
CA GLY A 153 -22.80 -32.15 49.56
C GLY A 153 -23.99 -33.06 49.74
#